data_1771007881ac18aaf00b8a1fa05e82f5
#
_entry.id   1771007881ac18aaf00b8a1fa05e82f5
#
_cell.length_a   1.000
_cell.length_b   1.000
_cell.length_c   1.000
_cell.angle_alpha   90.00
_cell.angle_beta   90.00
_cell.angle_gamma   90.00
#
_symmetry.space_group_name_H-M   'P 1'
#
loop_
_entity.id
_entity.type
_entity.pdbx_description
1 polymer ?
#
loop_
_entity_poly.entity_id
_entity_poly.type
_entity_poly.pdbx_seq_one_letter_code
_entity_poly.pdbx_strand_id
1 'polypeptide(L)'
;ALVVVAEGAKYNAAAMAAHFQEHRDTLGFELRVTTLGHVQRGGAPGAFDRTLATRLGAGASEALDRGEHGVLVGFIKGEVTTTPLAEVVGKQKPLDLRLLKLIRVLAK
;
A
#
# COMPACT_ATOMS: atom_id res chain seq x y z
N ALA A 1 19.41 -16.35 7.33
CA ALA A 1 18.63 -15.25 7.93
C ALA A 1 17.74 -14.60 6.87
N LEU A 2 16.59 -14.10 7.26
CA LEU A 2 15.66 -13.34 6.41
C LEU A 2 15.55 -11.94 6.97
N VAL A 3 15.70 -10.92 6.10
CA VAL A 3 15.56 -9.51 6.45
C VAL A 3 14.48 -8.90 5.58
N VAL A 4 13.49 -8.27 6.18
CA VAL A 4 12.41 -7.54 5.49
C VAL A 4 12.69 -6.05 5.59
N VAL A 5 12.80 -5.38 4.43
CA VAL A 5 13.12 -3.96 4.33
C VAL A 5 12.00 -3.24 3.59
N ALA A 6 11.50 -2.16 4.17
CA ALA A 6 10.49 -1.33 3.51
C ALA A 6 11.09 -0.60 2.30
N GLU A 7 10.33 -0.45 1.22
CA GLU A 7 10.75 0.26 0.00
C GLU A 7 11.20 1.71 0.29
N GLY A 8 10.48 2.40 1.19
CA GLY A 8 10.80 3.77 1.62
C GLY A 8 11.82 3.89 2.74
N ALA A 9 12.51 2.82 3.12
CA ALA A 9 13.56 2.88 4.13
C ALA A 9 14.78 3.67 3.61
N LYS A 10 15.47 4.40 4.50
CA LYS A 10 16.71 5.12 4.17
C LYS A 10 17.73 4.23 3.47
N TYR A 11 17.87 3.01 3.94
CA TYR A 11 18.67 1.96 3.31
C TYR A 11 17.72 0.89 2.81
N ASN A 12 17.30 1.01 1.56
CA ASN A 12 16.45 0.00 0.92
C ASN A 12 17.26 -1.28 0.59
N ALA A 13 16.57 -2.32 0.17
CA ALA A 13 17.20 -3.61 -0.09
C ALA A 13 18.30 -3.55 -1.16
N ALA A 14 18.14 -2.70 -2.18
CA ALA A 14 19.16 -2.51 -3.23
C ALA A 14 20.44 -1.84 -2.68
N ALA A 15 20.27 -0.79 -1.87
CA ALA A 15 21.41 -0.10 -1.23
C ALA A 15 22.16 -1.03 -0.26
N MET A 16 21.42 -1.85 0.49
CA MET A 16 22.03 -2.88 1.34
C MET A 16 22.80 -3.91 0.53
N ALA A 17 22.23 -4.43 -0.57
CA ALA A 17 22.92 -5.39 -1.43
C ALA A 17 24.20 -4.81 -2.03
N ALA A 18 24.19 -3.57 -2.51
CA ALA A 18 25.37 -2.90 -3.03
C ALA A 18 26.47 -2.79 -1.95
N HIS A 19 26.11 -2.35 -0.76
CA HIS A 19 27.06 -2.25 0.37
C HIS A 19 27.69 -3.61 0.71
N PHE A 20 26.89 -4.68 0.76
CA PHE A 20 27.41 -6.01 1.04
C PHE A 20 28.28 -6.56 -0.08
N GLN A 21 28.00 -6.19 -1.32
CA GLN A 21 28.83 -6.57 -2.47
C GLN A 21 30.21 -5.88 -2.41
N GLU A 22 30.25 -4.59 -2.07
CA GLU A 22 31.48 -3.82 -1.92
C GLU A 22 32.36 -4.34 -0.78
N HIS A 23 31.75 -4.88 0.27
CA HIS A 23 32.44 -5.36 1.47
C HIS A 23 32.46 -6.88 1.59
N ARG A 24 32.33 -7.59 0.46
CA ARG A 24 32.19 -9.04 0.41
C ARG A 24 33.32 -9.78 1.14
N ASP A 25 34.54 -9.29 0.99
CA ASP A 25 35.74 -9.95 1.56
C ASP A 25 35.76 -9.88 3.09
N THR A 26 35.10 -8.91 3.69
CA THR A 26 35.05 -8.73 5.14
C THR A 26 33.79 -9.33 5.79
N LEU A 27 32.68 -9.37 5.07
CA LEU A 27 31.39 -9.81 5.61
C LEU A 27 31.14 -11.32 5.50
N GLY A 28 31.78 -12.01 4.57
CA GLY A 28 31.79 -13.46 4.49
C GLY A 28 30.46 -14.11 4.05
N PHE A 29 29.44 -13.32 3.63
CA PHE A 29 28.18 -13.83 3.09
C PHE A 29 27.61 -12.91 2.02
N GLU A 30 26.71 -13.45 1.22
CA GLU A 30 26.06 -12.76 0.10
C GLU A 30 24.59 -12.52 0.39
N LEU A 31 24.09 -11.34 0.03
CA LEU A 31 22.67 -11.02 0.07
C LEU A 31 21.99 -11.32 -1.26
N ARG A 32 20.87 -11.99 -1.19
CA ARG A 32 19.94 -12.14 -2.32
C ARG A 32 18.72 -11.28 -2.08
N VAL A 33 18.49 -10.31 -2.96
CA VAL A 33 17.36 -9.41 -2.89
C VAL A 33 16.21 -9.95 -3.72
N THR A 34 15.02 -9.96 -3.12
CA THR A 34 13.76 -10.21 -3.81
C THR A 34 12.84 -9.04 -3.53
N THR A 35 12.48 -8.30 -4.57
CA THR A 35 11.50 -7.21 -4.46
C THR A 35 10.10 -7.76 -4.68
N LEU A 36 9.28 -7.72 -3.64
CA LEU A 36 7.90 -8.15 -3.71
C LEU A 36 7.07 -7.06 -4.40
N GLY A 37 6.48 -7.38 -5.53
CA GLY A 37 5.61 -6.47 -6.28
C GLY A 37 4.12 -6.67 -5.95
N HIS A 38 3.33 -6.99 -6.96
CA HIS A 38 1.88 -7.16 -6.86
C HIS A 38 1.42 -8.24 -5.87
N VAL A 39 2.25 -9.22 -5.56
CA VAL A 39 1.95 -10.25 -4.54
C VAL A 39 1.62 -9.65 -3.17
N GLN A 40 2.12 -8.47 -2.85
CA GLN A 40 1.78 -7.77 -1.60
C GLN A 40 0.34 -7.21 -1.59
N ARG A 41 -0.27 -7.07 -2.76
CA ARG A 41 -1.61 -6.50 -2.89
C ARG A 41 -2.73 -7.52 -2.74
N GLY A 42 -2.40 -8.74 -2.41
CA GLY A 42 -3.35 -9.82 -2.16
C GLY A 42 -3.62 -10.69 -3.39
N GLY A 43 -4.55 -11.63 -3.22
CA GLY A 43 -4.93 -12.62 -4.22
C GLY A 43 -6.20 -12.23 -4.99
N ALA A 44 -7.02 -13.23 -5.33
CA ALA A 44 -8.29 -13.02 -5.99
C ALA A 44 -9.27 -12.22 -5.10
N PRO A 45 -10.05 -11.27 -5.68
CA PRO A 45 -10.99 -10.46 -4.93
C PRO A 45 -12.10 -11.31 -4.31
N GLY A 46 -12.39 -11.07 -3.04
CA GLY A 46 -13.51 -11.67 -2.32
C GLY A 46 -14.85 -10.99 -2.61
N ALA A 47 -15.90 -11.45 -1.94
CA ALA A 47 -17.24 -10.88 -2.10
C ALA A 47 -17.30 -9.40 -1.67
N PHE A 48 -16.58 -9.03 -0.60
CA PHE A 48 -16.50 -7.65 -0.15
C PHE A 48 -15.86 -6.75 -1.21
N ASP A 49 -14.73 -7.17 -1.78
CA ASP A 49 -14.00 -6.38 -2.80
C ASP A 49 -14.88 -6.15 -4.03
N ARG A 50 -15.59 -7.19 -4.48
CA ARG A 50 -16.50 -7.10 -5.63
C ARG A 50 -17.67 -6.17 -5.38
N THR A 51 -18.30 -6.29 -4.21
CA THR A 51 -19.42 -5.42 -3.82
C THR A 51 -18.98 -3.98 -3.70
N LEU A 52 -17.82 -3.72 -3.07
CA LEU A 52 -17.23 -2.40 -2.95
C LEU A 52 -16.92 -1.79 -4.32
N ALA A 53 -16.27 -2.55 -5.20
CA ALA A 53 -15.96 -2.11 -6.56
C ALA A 53 -17.21 -1.75 -7.36
N THR A 54 -18.26 -2.57 -7.27
CA THR A 54 -19.56 -2.32 -7.92
C THR A 54 -20.19 -1.02 -7.42
N ARG A 55 -20.22 -0.81 -6.10
CA ARG A 55 -20.78 0.41 -5.48
C ARG A 55 -19.99 1.67 -5.89
N LEU A 56 -18.66 1.58 -5.89
CA LEU A 56 -17.79 2.69 -6.32
C LEU A 56 -17.97 2.99 -7.80
N GLY A 57 -18.08 1.97 -8.65
CA GLY A 57 -18.33 2.13 -10.08
C GLY A 57 -19.68 2.79 -10.36
N ALA A 58 -20.74 2.34 -9.69
CA ALA A 58 -22.06 2.97 -9.79
C ALA A 58 -22.02 4.43 -9.37
N GLY A 59 -21.41 4.72 -8.20
CA GLY A 59 -21.27 6.09 -7.71
C GLY A 59 -20.45 7.00 -8.64
N ALA A 60 -19.42 6.45 -9.32
CA ALA A 60 -18.67 7.20 -10.32
C ALA A 60 -19.52 7.54 -11.54
N SER A 61 -20.35 6.59 -12.01
CA SER A 61 -21.27 6.82 -13.13
C SER A 61 -22.33 7.87 -12.77
N GLU A 62 -22.89 7.82 -11.56
CA GLU A 62 -23.85 8.79 -11.08
C GLU A 62 -23.23 10.20 -10.92
N ALA A 63 -21.98 10.29 -10.45
CA ALA A 63 -21.26 11.56 -10.36
C ALA A 63 -21.05 12.19 -11.76
N LEU A 64 -20.69 11.39 -12.75
CA LEU A 64 -20.56 11.85 -14.15
C LEU A 64 -21.90 12.31 -14.72
N ASP A 65 -22.98 11.59 -14.45
CA ASP A 65 -24.35 11.96 -14.88
C ASP A 65 -24.79 13.31 -14.26
N ARG A 66 -24.39 13.58 -13.04
CA ARG A 66 -24.59 14.89 -12.40
C ARG A 66 -23.63 15.99 -12.88
N GLY A 67 -22.70 15.70 -13.82
CA GLY A 67 -21.70 16.64 -14.30
C GLY A 67 -20.57 16.92 -13.32
N GLU A 68 -20.38 16.10 -12.28
CA GLU A 68 -19.28 16.25 -11.33
C GLU A 68 -17.96 15.78 -11.98
N HIS A 69 -16.99 16.70 -12.14
CA HIS A 69 -15.68 16.43 -12.68
C HIS A 69 -14.59 16.77 -11.67
N GLY A 70 -13.41 16.16 -11.82
CA GLY A 70 -12.28 16.42 -10.91
C GLY A 70 -12.52 15.93 -9.49
N VAL A 71 -13.30 14.87 -9.31
CA VAL A 71 -13.61 14.26 -8.03
C VAL A 71 -13.09 12.84 -7.93
N LEU A 72 -12.75 12.42 -6.72
CA LEU A 72 -12.49 11.04 -6.34
C LEU A 72 -13.76 10.46 -5.75
N VAL A 73 -14.26 9.36 -6.29
CA VAL A 73 -15.35 8.59 -5.68
C VAL A 73 -14.76 7.62 -4.66
N GLY A 74 -15.19 7.74 -3.42
CA GLY A 74 -14.66 6.97 -2.29
C GLY A 74 -15.76 6.38 -1.42
N PHE A 75 -15.34 5.50 -0.50
CA PHE A 75 -16.26 4.90 0.47
C PHE A 75 -15.89 5.41 1.86
N ILE A 76 -16.73 6.29 2.42
CA ILE A 76 -16.48 6.97 3.69
C ILE A 76 -17.65 6.73 4.63
N LYS A 77 -17.37 6.23 5.84
CA LYS A 77 -18.38 5.95 6.88
C LYS A 77 -19.55 5.05 6.42
N GLY A 78 -19.27 4.13 5.49
CA GLY A 78 -20.30 3.20 5.01
C GLY A 78 -21.02 3.65 3.74
N GLU A 79 -20.76 4.85 3.23
CA GLU A 79 -21.43 5.43 2.07
C GLU A 79 -20.46 5.79 0.95
N VAL A 80 -20.96 5.75 -0.28
CA VAL A 80 -20.24 6.23 -1.46
C VAL A 80 -20.37 7.76 -1.51
N THR A 81 -19.24 8.45 -1.54
CA THR A 81 -19.17 9.92 -1.56
C THR A 81 -18.16 10.40 -2.59
N THR A 82 -18.29 11.65 -3.02
CA THR A 82 -17.30 12.34 -3.85
C THR A 82 -16.44 13.29 -3.01
N THR A 83 -15.15 13.37 -3.35
CA THR A 83 -14.20 14.30 -2.74
C THR A 83 -13.43 15.00 -3.85
N PRO A 84 -13.32 16.34 -3.87
CA PRO A 84 -12.53 17.04 -4.87
C PRO A 84 -11.09 16.53 -4.93
N LEU A 85 -10.55 16.30 -6.12
CA LEU A 85 -9.17 15.82 -6.28
C LEU A 85 -8.15 16.78 -5.66
N ALA A 86 -8.42 18.08 -5.69
CA ALA A 86 -7.58 19.09 -5.05
C ALA A 86 -7.41 18.88 -3.54
N GLU A 87 -8.38 18.24 -2.88
CA GLU A 87 -8.29 17.91 -1.46
C GLU A 87 -7.52 16.62 -1.18
N VAL A 88 -7.28 15.81 -2.20
CA VAL A 88 -6.61 14.50 -2.09
C VAL A 88 -5.14 14.59 -2.49
N VAL A 89 -4.85 15.39 -3.52
CA VAL A 89 -3.49 15.52 -4.07
C VAL A 89 -2.51 16.02 -3.00
N GLY A 90 -1.37 15.34 -2.90
CA GLY A 90 -0.32 15.67 -1.93
C GLY A 90 -0.60 15.22 -0.49
N LYS A 91 -1.75 14.62 -0.20
CA LYS A 91 -2.06 14.08 1.13
C LYS A 91 -1.82 12.57 1.15
N GLN A 92 -1.11 12.11 2.18
CA GLN A 92 -0.92 10.69 2.44
C GLN A 92 -1.73 10.29 3.67
N LYS A 93 -2.41 9.15 3.58
CA LYS A 93 -3.11 8.57 4.74
C LYS A 93 -2.06 8.12 5.76
N PRO A 94 -2.10 8.59 7.00
CA PRO A 94 -1.18 8.13 8.03
C PRO A 94 -1.41 6.64 8.35
N LEU A 95 -0.34 5.96 8.74
CA LEU A 95 -0.43 4.58 9.21
C LEU A 95 -1.19 4.51 10.54
N ASP A 96 -2.06 3.52 10.68
CA ASP A 96 -2.68 3.22 11.97
C ASP A 96 -1.69 2.46 12.86
N LEU A 97 -1.02 3.18 13.74
CA LEU A 97 -0.02 2.60 14.66
C LEU A 97 -0.61 1.59 15.66
N ARG A 98 -1.95 1.52 15.81
CA ARG A 98 -2.61 0.52 16.65
C ARG A 98 -2.39 -0.89 16.09
N LEU A 99 -2.28 -1.03 14.76
CA LEU A 99 -1.98 -2.29 14.10
C LEU A 99 -0.60 -2.85 14.48
N LEU A 100 0.39 -1.98 14.74
CA LEU A 100 1.71 -2.42 15.21
C LEU A 100 1.64 -3.02 16.62
N LYS A 101 0.76 -2.49 17.48
CA LYS A 101 0.53 -3.07 18.81
C LYS A 101 -0.12 -4.44 18.70
N LEU A 102 -1.08 -4.60 17.79
CA LEU A 102 -1.74 -5.88 17.54
C LEU A 102 -0.75 -6.95 17.04
N ILE A 103 0.14 -6.61 16.11
CA ILE A 103 1.19 -7.52 15.60
C ILE A 103 2.05 -8.05 16.77
N ARG A 104 2.45 -7.18 17.71
CA ARG A 104 3.25 -7.60 18.86
C ARG A 104 2.51 -8.58 19.81
N VAL A 105 1.20 -8.50 19.86
CA VAL A 105 0.37 -9.43 20.64
C VAL A 105 0.25 -10.77 19.94
N LEU A 106 0.09 -10.76 18.62
CA LEU A 106 -0.09 -11.97 17.80
C LEU A 106 1.23 -12.72 17.53
N ALA A 107 2.38 -12.06 17.66
CA ALA A 107 3.70 -12.64 17.46
C ALA A 107 4.28 -13.35 18.71
N LYS A 108 3.51 -13.47 19.79
CA LYS A 108 3.84 -14.29 20.97
C LYS A 108 3.27 -15.68 20.79
#